data_3dbae0a809f27ab614b7aaedd9aac05e
#
_entry.id   3dbae0a809f27ab614b7aaedd9aac05e
#
_cell.length_a   1.000
_cell.length_b   1.000
_cell.length_c   1.000
_cell.angle_alpha   90.00
_cell.angle_beta   90.00
_cell.angle_gamma   90.00
#
_symmetry.space_group_name_H-M   'P 1'
#
loop_
_entity.id
_entity.type
_entity.pdbx_description
1 polymer ?
#
loop_
_entity_poly.entity_id
_entity_poly.type
_entity_poly.pdbx_seq_one_letter_code
_entity_poly.pdbx_strand_id
1 'polypeptide(L)'
;MLQGIWRRGRHTKLTAFVVLGAVALAGCGSDSRNQSTFEANGKIARDDANIFNAFFIVAAIIGIGIMAATVFAAIRFRSRPGNENPVQIHGNTKLELSWTIAPAVILAIMGVFTVKMIWDQAAKPANAMEITVTAKQWWWQFEYTKVEGQTKQVVTANELHIPAGVPVWLTLKSDNVNHSFWIPQLMGTKDNIDGHVNTLQLIADEEMATAAEVDQWLGGQCKQYCGLSHADMRVRAKVDSKEVFAKWYESQLEPWTAAELGTFKQWDDVYACSSCHYIQGLVPDDDAGVQAGSKPVPSQRGPNLTHLADRKSFGSATFSYGIESIDPEDLTEWIWDAQKHSAGQDNSKPMQCPEYPDSTAKIKCVGMPSFKHDKRNPMSRETANEIAIFLLNIGKKA
;
A
#
# COMPACT_ATOMS: atom_id res chain seq x y z
N MET A 1 46.22 -43.96 -12.43
CA MET A 1 46.03 -42.53 -12.77
C MET A 1 44.57 -42.12 -12.98
N LEU A 2 43.62 -43.04 -13.10
CA LEU A 2 42.19 -42.71 -13.37
C LEU A 2 41.33 -42.45 -12.12
N GLN A 3 41.75 -42.80 -10.92
CA GLN A 3 40.99 -42.55 -9.67
C GLN A 3 41.06 -41.11 -9.15
N GLY A 4 42.03 -40.29 -9.58
CA GLY A 4 42.18 -38.88 -9.16
C GLY A 4 41.25 -37.92 -9.89
N ILE A 5 40.81 -38.24 -11.10
CA ILE A 5 39.98 -37.37 -11.94
C ILE A 5 38.50 -37.40 -11.46
N TRP A 6 38.02 -38.52 -10.93
CA TRP A 6 36.66 -38.66 -10.42
C TRP A 6 36.40 -37.91 -9.10
N ARG A 7 37.40 -37.74 -8.26
CA ARG A 7 37.27 -36.99 -7.01
C ARG A 7 37.20 -35.47 -7.25
N ARG A 8 37.99 -34.92 -8.19
CA ARG A 8 37.98 -33.51 -8.54
C ARG A 8 36.64 -33.05 -9.12
N GLY A 9 36.00 -33.86 -9.96
CA GLY A 9 34.70 -33.52 -10.56
C GLY A 9 33.52 -33.49 -9.59
N ARG A 10 33.62 -34.15 -8.44
CA ARG A 10 32.55 -34.13 -7.40
C ARG A 10 32.60 -32.83 -6.56
N HIS A 11 33.79 -32.34 -6.23
CA HIS A 11 33.95 -31.13 -5.47
C HIS A 11 33.57 -29.89 -6.31
N THR A 12 33.95 -29.86 -7.58
CA THR A 12 33.56 -28.75 -8.49
C THR A 12 32.04 -28.65 -8.71
N LYS A 13 31.34 -29.80 -8.79
CA LYS A 13 29.86 -29.80 -8.89
C LYS A 13 29.19 -29.33 -7.61
N LEU A 14 29.70 -29.71 -6.45
CA LEU A 14 29.17 -29.29 -5.15
C LEU A 14 29.42 -27.78 -4.93
N THR A 15 30.62 -27.31 -5.26
CA THR A 15 30.98 -25.87 -5.17
C THR A 15 30.12 -25.07 -6.13
N ALA A 16 29.89 -25.51 -7.36
CA ALA A 16 29.00 -24.83 -8.31
C ALA A 16 27.57 -24.79 -7.81
N PHE A 17 27.04 -25.85 -7.16
CA PHE A 17 25.70 -25.89 -6.59
C PHE A 17 25.58 -24.92 -5.38
N VAL A 18 26.58 -24.85 -4.53
CA VAL A 18 26.62 -23.92 -3.39
C VAL A 18 26.73 -22.46 -3.87
N VAL A 19 27.54 -22.19 -4.88
CA VAL A 19 27.67 -20.84 -5.46
C VAL A 19 26.39 -20.42 -6.18
N LEU A 20 25.76 -21.31 -6.96
CA LEU A 20 24.46 -21.03 -7.59
C LEU A 20 23.36 -20.79 -6.54
N GLY A 21 23.35 -21.58 -5.45
CA GLY A 21 22.43 -21.38 -4.33
C GLY A 21 22.66 -20.03 -3.62
N ALA A 22 23.93 -19.65 -3.39
CA ALA A 22 24.28 -18.38 -2.79
C ALA A 22 23.91 -17.19 -3.70
N VAL A 23 24.13 -17.29 -5.01
CA VAL A 23 23.74 -16.27 -6.00
C VAL A 23 22.20 -16.17 -6.12
N ALA A 24 21.48 -17.29 -6.06
CA ALA A 24 20.01 -17.28 -6.06
C ALA A 24 19.43 -16.65 -4.79
N LEU A 25 20.11 -16.80 -3.64
CA LEU A 25 19.72 -16.18 -2.36
C LEU A 25 20.13 -14.69 -2.28
N ALA A 26 21.12 -14.26 -3.05
CA ALA A 26 21.56 -12.85 -3.11
C ALA A 26 20.67 -11.96 -4.00
N GLY A 27 19.67 -12.55 -4.68
CA GLY A 27 18.81 -11.85 -5.64
C GLY A 27 17.71 -10.96 -5.07
N CYS A 28 17.65 -10.74 -3.76
CA CYS A 28 16.73 -9.79 -3.15
C CYS A 28 17.29 -8.37 -3.30
N GLY A 29 17.01 -7.74 -4.44
CA GLY A 29 17.34 -6.34 -4.68
C GLY A 29 16.58 -5.42 -3.72
N SER A 30 17.20 -4.29 -3.37
CA SER A 30 16.55 -3.22 -2.62
C SER A 30 15.34 -2.70 -3.41
N ASP A 31 14.15 -2.73 -2.80
CA ASP A 31 12.99 -2.06 -3.39
C ASP A 31 13.17 -0.55 -3.23
N SER A 32 13.35 0.15 -4.35
CA SER A 32 13.44 1.61 -4.39
C SER A 32 12.17 2.32 -3.86
N ARG A 33 11.11 1.57 -3.56
CA ARG A 33 9.82 2.09 -3.10
C ARG A 33 9.66 2.14 -1.58
N ASN A 34 10.70 1.86 -0.81
CA ASN A 34 10.62 1.80 0.66
C ASN A 34 9.43 0.97 1.18
N GLN A 35 9.29 -0.26 0.70
CA GLN A 35 8.23 -1.21 1.06
C GLN A 35 8.78 -2.48 1.75
N SER A 36 9.92 -2.38 2.43
CA SER A 36 10.49 -3.52 3.14
C SER A 36 9.68 -3.87 4.39
N THR A 37 9.25 -5.13 4.51
CA THR A 37 8.61 -5.65 5.72
C THR A 37 9.61 -5.96 6.84
N PHE A 38 10.90 -5.94 6.53
CA PHE A 38 11.99 -6.21 7.49
C PHE A 38 12.52 -4.93 8.15
N GLU A 39 12.16 -3.76 7.63
CA GLU A 39 12.54 -2.45 8.16
C GLU A 39 11.33 -1.83 8.87
N ALA A 40 11.15 -2.16 10.14
CA ALA A 40 10.03 -1.65 10.92
C ALA A 40 10.32 -0.23 11.42
N ASN A 41 9.56 0.74 10.93
CA ASN A 41 9.61 2.17 11.29
C ASN A 41 8.41 2.58 12.17
N GLY A 42 7.74 1.62 12.78
CA GLY A 42 6.62 1.83 13.68
C GLY A 42 6.43 0.67 14.64
N LYS A 43 5.77 0.97 15.77
CA LYS A 43 5.55 -0.02 16.84
C LYS A 43 4.85 -1.27 16.35
N ILE A 44 3.78 -1.12 15.57
CA ILE A 44 2.97 -2.24 15.08
C ILE A 44 3.78 -3.13 14.13
N ALA A 45 4.47 -2.53 13.15
CA ALA A 45 5.34 -3.26 12.23
C ALA A 45 6.45 -4.02 12.96
N ARG A 46 6.99 -3.44 14.05
CA ARG A 46 8.02 -4.07 14.87
C ARG A 46 7.47 -5.26 15.68
N ASP A 47 6.27 -5.11 16.25
CA ASP A 47 5.60 -6.20 16.96
C ASP A 47 5.32 -7.37 16.02
N ASP A 48 4.84 -7.09 14.81
CA ASP A 48 4.62 -8.09 13.74
C ASP A 48 5.94 -8.77 13.32
N ALA A 49 7.01 -8.00 13.12
CA ALA A 49 8.34 -8.52 12.78
C ALA A 49 8.92 -9.41 13.87
N ASN A 50 8.74 -9.06 15.15
CA ASN A 50 9.22 -9.85 16.29
C ASN A 50 8.54 -11.23 16.34
N ILE A 51 7.22 -11.29 16.18
CA ILE A 51 6.48 -12.56 16.11
C ILE A 51 6.90 -13.36 14.88
N PHE A 52 6.99 -12.72 13.71
CA PHE A 52 7.46 -13.38 12.50
C PHE A 52 8.84 -14.00 12.68
N ASN A 53 9.79 -13.27 13.24
CA ASN A 53 11.15 -13.76 13.47
C ASN A 53 11.17 -14.95 14.43
N ALA A 54 10.39 -14.90 15.52
CA ALA A 54 10.29 -16.03 16.46
C ALA A 54 9.73 -17.30 15.76
N PHE A 55 8.68 -17.13 14.95
CA PHE A 55 8.07 -18.22 14.20
C PHE A 55 9.01 -18.75 13.12
N PHE A 56 9.71 -17.85 12.42
CA PHE A 56 10.67 -18.22 11.39
C PHE A 56 11.82 -19.06 11.95
N ILE A 57 12.36 -18.71 13.13
CA ILE A 57 13.43 -19.47 13.77
C ILE A 57 12.96 -20.90 14.09
N VAL A 58 11.77 -21.04 14.70
CA VAL A 58 11.19 -22.36 15.01
C VAL A 58 10.96 -23.18 13.73
N ALA A 59 10.37 -22.56 12.71
CA ALA A 59 10.12 -23.21 11.42
C ALA A 59 11.43 -23.60 10.71
N ALA A 60 12.46 -22.76 10.77
CA ALA A 60 13.77 -23.05 10.19
C ALA A 60 14.45 -24.25 10.87
N ILE A 61 14.42 -24.33 12.19
CA ILE A 61 14.98 -25.47 12.96
C ILE A 61 14.28 -26.77 12.53
N ILE A 62 12.95 -26.76 12.51
CA ILE A 62 12.15 -27.96 12.13
C ILE A 62 12.42 -28.30 10.65
N GLY A 63 12.38 -27.31 9.75
CA GLY A 63 12.59 -27.52 8.33
C GLY A 63 13.97 -28.07 7.99
N ILE A 64 15.02 -27.51 8.60
CA ILE A 64 16.41 -28.00 8.45
C ILE A 64 16.51 -29.43 9.00
N GLY A 65 15.91 -29.71 10.15
CA GLY A 65 15.90 -31.06 10.74
C GLY A 65 15.23 -32.10 9.84
N ILE A 66 14.06 -31.76 9.29
CA ILE A 66 13.33 -32.65 8.35
C ILE A 66 14.13 -32.85 7.05
N MET A 67 14.69 -31.80 6.48
CA MET A 67 15.52 -31.90 5.27
C MET A 67 16.77 -32.78 5.50
N ALA A 68 17.45 -32.57 6.63
CA ALA A 68 18.59 -33.36 7.01
C ALA A 68 18.23 -34.84 7.19
N ALA A 69 17.13 -35.14 7.88
CA ALA A 69 16.61 -36.50 8.06
C ALA A 69 16.25 -37.17 6.71
N THR A 70 15.61 -36.40 5.82
CA THR A 70 15.25 -36.90 4.47
C THR A 70 16.50 -37.22 3.65
N VAL A 71 17.49 -36.34 3.63
CA VAL A 71 18.76 -36.57 2.92
C VAL A 71 19.52 -37.77 3.53
N PHE A 72 19.56 -37.81 4.86
CA PHE A 72 20.16 -38.99 5.56
C PHE A 72 19.47 -40.26 5.17
N ALA A 73 18.14 -40.36 5.20
CA ALA A 73 17.39 -41.53 4.83
C ALA A 73 17.64 -41.94 3.36
N ALA A 74 17.62 -40.98 2.44
CA ALA A 74 17.88 -41.23 1.02
C ALA A 74 19.28 -41.80 0.75
N ILE A 75 20.27 -41.36 1.51
CA ILE A 75 21.66 -41.86 1.36
C ILE A 75 21.83 -43.21 2.07
N ARG A 76 21.33 -43.33 3.30
CA ARG A 76 21.55 -44.48 4.17
C ARG A 76 20.77 -45.71 3.75
N PHE A 77 19.54 -45.54 3.31
CA PHE A 77 18.60 -46.60 2.98
C PHE A 77 18.39 -46.78 1.48
N ARG A 78 19.26 -46.22 0.63
CA ARG A 78 19.20 -46.45 -0.82
C ARG A 78 19.28 -47.93 -1.16
N SER A 79 18.58 -48.39 -2.19
CA SER A 79 18.62 -49.75 -2.70
C SER A 79 20.05 -50.18 -3.04
N ARG A 80 20.45 -51.39 -2.63
CA ARG A 80 21.76 -51.98 -2.90
C ARG A 80 21.55 -53.44 -3.28
N PRO A 81 22.39 -54.00 -4.17
CA PRO A 81 22.36 -55.46 -4.46
C PRO A 81 22.52 -56.26 -3.16
N GLY A 82 21.67 -57.22 -2.93
CA GLY A 82 21.66 -58.09 -1.74
C GLY A 82 20.83 -57.55 -0.56
N ASN A 83 20.15 -56.39 -0.69
CA ASN A 83 19.23 -55.87 0.31
C ASN A 83 17.85 -55.58 -0.32
N GLU A 84 17.33 -56.56 -1.02
CA GLU A 84 16.09 -56.45 -1.81
C GLU A 84 14.82 -56.52 -0.96
N ASN A 85 14.92 -57.16 0.21
CA ASN A 85 13.81 -57.33 1.15
C ASN A 85 14.18 -56.77 2.53
N PRO A 86 14.04 -55.45 2.74
CA PRO A 86 14.32 -54.84 4.03
C PRO A 86 13.33 -55.32 5.09
N VAL A 87 13.79 -55.39 6.35
CA VAL A 87 12.93 -55.75 7.48
C VAL A 87 11.80 -54.72 7.60
N GLN A 88 10.56 -55.22 7.63
CA GLN A 88 9.39 -54.38 7.78
C GLN A 88 9.20 -53.98 9.26
N ILE A 89 9.14 -52.69 9.55
CA ILE A 89 8.93 -52.15 10.89
C ILE A 89 7.52 -51.60 10.95
N HIS A 90 6.70 -52.08 11.89
CA HIS A 90 5.29 -51.70 12.06
C HIS A 90 5.15 -50.62 13.13
N GLY A 91 5.42 -49.39 12.81
CA GLY A 91 5.16 -48.26 13.69
C GLY A 91 6.03 -48.18 14.98
N ASN A 92 5.98 -47.02 15.61
CA ASN A 92 6.55 -46.79 16.95
C ASN A 92 5.68 -45.75 17.67
N THR A 93 4.78 -46.22 18.53
CA THR A 93 3.82 -45.34 19.24
C THR A 93 4.47 -44.19 19.99
N LYS A 94 5.67 -44.40 20.57
CA LYS A 94 6.37 -43.32 21.28
C LYS A 94 6.83 -42.22 20.33
N LEU A 95 7.36 -42.58 19.17
CA LEU A 95 7.74 -41.59 18.14
C LEU A 95 6.52 -40.90 17.57
N GLU A 96 5.45 -41.64 17.29
CA GLU A 96 4.18 -41.10 16.76
C GLU A 96 3.57 -40.08 17.68
N LEU A 97 3.49 -40.39 18.99
CA LEU A 97 3.03 -39.43 19.99
C LEU A 97 3.97 -38.21 20.12
N SER A 98 5.28 -38.45 20.04
CA SER A 98 6.25 -37.33 20.17
C SER A 98 6.11 -36.31 19.06
N TRP A 99 6.02 -36.74 17.79
CA TRP A 99 5.89 -35.80 16.66
C TRP A 99 4.49 -35.24 16.49
N THR A 100 3.49 -35.75 17.20
CA THR A 100 2.14 -35.17 17.30
C THR A 100 2.06 -34.14 18.42
N ILE A 101 2.54 -34.48 19.61
CA ILE A 101 2.42 -33.62 20.80
C ILE A 101 3.38 -32.44 20.74
N ALA A 102 4.63 -32.63 20.31
CA ALA A 102 5.61 -31.54 20.31
C ALA A 102 5.20 -30.36 19.41
N PRO A 103 4.77 -30.53 18.15
CA PRO A 103 4.24 -29.43 17.35
C PRO A 103 2.97 -28.81 17.96
N ALA A 104 2.06 -29.61 18.53
CA ALA A 104 0.85 -29.09 19.16
C ALA A 104 1.17 -28.15 20.34
N VAL A 105 2.15 -28.52 21.17
CA VAL A 105 2.61 -27.66 22.28
C VAL A 105 3.27 -26.39 21.77
N ILE A 106 4.13 -26.49 20.75
CA ILE A 106 4.76 -25.32 20.11
C ILE A 106 3.70 -24.37 19.58
N LEU A 107 2.72 -24.86 18.82
CA LEU A 107 1.63 -24.04 18.26
C LEU A 107 0.76 -23.43 19.35
N ALA A 108 0.48 -24.15 20.45
CA ALA A 108 -0.27 -23.60 21.56
C ALA A 108 0.47 -22.41 22.24
N ILE A 109 1.77 -22.55 22.47
CA ILE A 109 2.60 -21.47 23.02
C ILE A 109 2.59 -20.27 22.06
N MET A 110 2.85 -20.49 20.78
CA MET A 110 2.85 -19.46 19.76
C MET A 110 1.49 -18.76 19.65
N GLY A 111 0.40 -19.54 19.77
CA GLY A 111 -0.98 -19.04 19.76
C GLY A 111 -1.27 -18.04 20.89
N VAL A 112 -0.75 -18.25 22.09
CA VAL A 112 -0.91 -17.31 23.20
C VAL A 112 -0.32 -15.93 22.88
N PHE A 113 0.89 -15.89 22.34
CA PHE A 113 1.53 -14.62 21.95
C PHE A 113 0.80 -13.94 20.79
N THR A 114 0.34 -14.70 19.81
CA THR A 114 -0.43 -14.19 18.66
C THR A 114 -1.75 -13.56 19.12
N VAL A 115 -2.52 -14.26 19.97
CA VAL A 115 -3.80 -13.77 20.49
C VAL A 115 -3.59 -12.51 21.31
N LYS A 116 -2.57 -12.47 22.18
CA LYS A 116 -2.23 -11.27 22.95
C LYS A 116 -1.95 -10.08 22.02
N MET A 117 -1.13 -10.26 21.00
CA MET A 117 -0.80 -9.20 20.04
C MET A 117 -2.04 -8.69 19.30
N ILE A 118 -2.93 -9.59 18.87
CA ILE A 118 -4.19 -9.21 18.21
C ILE A 118 -5.02 -8.30 19.11
N TRP A 119 -5.14 -8.64 20.40
CA TRP A 119 -5.88 -7.80 21.35
C TRP A 119 -5.21 -6.45 21.60
N ASP A 120 -3.90 -6.43 21.74
CA ASP A 120 -3.14 -5.19 21.95
C ASP A 120 -3.30 -4.25 20.73
N GLN A 121 -3.26 -4.79 19.52
CA GLN A 121 -3.44 -4.00 18.28
C GLN A 121 -4.91 -3.59 18.02
N ALA A 122 -5.87 -4.33 18.55
CA ALA A 122 -7.29 -4.00 18.43
C ALA A 122 -7.76 -2.92 19.41
N ALA A 123 -6.98 -2.61 20.43
CA ALA A 123 -7.32 -1.63 21.44
C ALA A 123 -7.06 -0.20 20.92
N LYS A 124 -8.10 0.64 20.90
CA LYS A 124 -7.96 2.04 20.50
C LYS A 124 -7.24 2.84 21.59
N PRO A 125 -6.10 3.50 21.28
CA PRO A 125 -5.44 4.38 22.25
C PRO A 125 -6.32 5.59 22.63
N ALA A 126 -6.26 6.00 23.89
CA ALA A 126 -7.15 7.05 24.43
C ALA A 126 -7.01 8.41 23.71
N ASN A 127 -5.77 8.78 23.34
CA ASN A 127 -5.46 10.08 22.70
C ASN A 127 -5.05 9.90 21.24
N ALA A 128 -5.60 8.90 20.55
CA ALA A 128 -5.28 8.69 19.16
C ALA A 128 -5.83 9.81 18.28
N MET A 129 -5.02 10.24 17.33
CA MET A 129 -5.49 10.96 16.14
C MET A 129 -6.35 10.01 15.31
N GLU A 130 -7.47 10.49 14.77
CA GLU A 130 -8.38 9.64 14.01
C GLU A 130 -8.41 10.04 12.54
N ILE A 131 -8.21 9.06 11.68
CA ILE A 131 -8.26 9.25 10.23
C ILE A 131 -9.19 8.18 9.62
N THR A 132 -10.14 8.61 8.82
CA THR A 132 -10.92 7.70 7.98
C THR A 132 -10.18 7.49 6.66
N VAL A 133 -9.93 6.23 6.32
CA VAL A 133 -9.32 5.81 5.06
C VAL A 133 -10.40 5.17 4.21
N THR A 134 -10.86 5.88 3.19
CA THR A 134 -11.82 5.36 2.23
C THR A 134 -11.11 4.91 0.97
N ALA A 135 -11.17 3.61 0.70
CA ALA A 135 -10.64 3.03 -0.53
C ALA A 135 -11.64 3.22 -1.67
N LYS A 136 -11.15 3.70 -2.79
CA LYS A 136 -11.93 3.90 -4.03
C LYS A 136 -11.16 3.28 -5.19
N GLN A 137 -11.80 2.92 -6.28
CA GLN A 137 -11.12 2.40 -7.47
C GLN A 137 -10.55 3.56 -8.30
N TRP A 138 -9.23 3.79 -8.34
CA TRP A 138 -8.13 3.10 -7.64
C TRP A 138 -7.25 4.12 -6.93
N TRP A 139 -7.72 4.66 -5.83
CA TRP A 139 -7.02 5.66 -5.01
C TRP A 139 -7.50 5.62 -3.56
N TRP A 140 -6.76 6.29 -2.67
CA TRP A 140 -7.02 6.35 -1.24
C TRP A 140 -7.42 7.75 -0.84
N GLN A 141 -8.56 7.89 -0.17
CA GLN A 141 -8.99 9.14 0.47
C GLN A 141 -8.66 9.07 1.95
N PHE A 142 -8.06 10.13 2.47
CA PHE A 142 -7.75 10.29 3.89
C PHE A 142 -8.52 11.48 4.44
N GLU A 143 -9.40 11.22 5.42
CA GLU A 143 -10.16 12.24 6.13
C GLU A 143 -9.64 12.31 7.56
N TYR A 144 -9.04 13.43 7.95
CA TYR A 144 -8.52 13.66 9.30
C TYR A 144 -9.68 14.10 10.19
N THR A 145 -10.36 13.14 10.82
CA THR A 145 -11.63 13.36 11.53
C THR A 145 -11.43 13.86 12.96
N LYS A 146 -10.26 13.60 13.56
CA LYS A 146 -9.90 14.11 14.88
C LYS A 146 -8.39 14.32 14.97
N VAL A 147 -8.00 15.58 15.05
CA VAL A 147 -6.61 16.01 15.26
C VAL A 147 -6.58 16.93 16.47
N GLU A 148 -5.62 16.75 17.37
CA GLU A 148 -5.51 17.56 18.58
C GLU A 148 -5.35 19.05 18.24
N GLY A 149 -6.14 19.91 18.89
CA GLY A 149 -6.13 21.34 18.67
C GLY A 149 -6.82 21.83 17.38
N GLN A 150 -7.35 20.91 16.55
CA GLN A 150 -8.00 21.26 15.29
C GLN A 150 -9.52 21.06 15.35
N THR A 151 -10.26 22.01 14.78
CA THR A 151 -11.72 21.97 14.68
C THR A 151 -12.23 21.71 13.27
N LYS A 152 -11.42 22.02 12.24
CA LYS A 152 -11.73 21.77 10.83
C LYS A 152 -11.10 20.47 10.39
N GLN A 153 -11.73 19.76 9.47
CA GLN A 153 -11.22 18.52 8.90
C GLN A 153 -10.43 18.78 7.60
N VAL A 154 -9.40 17.99 7.39
CA VAL A 154 -8.63 17.96 6.15
C VAL A 154 -8.95 16.68 5.40
N VAL A 155 -9.16 16.78 4.09
CA VAL A 155 -9.33 15.64 3.18
C VAL A 155 -8.24 15.68 2.11
N THR A 156 -7.45 14.62 2.05
CA THR A 156 -6.38 14.46 1.05
C THR A 156 -6.44 13.11 0.35
N ALA A 157 -5.55 12.88 -0.60
CA ALA A 157 -5.56 11.66 -1.41
C ALA A 157 -4.16 11.11 -1.64
N ASN A 158 -4.02 9.79 -1.50
CA ASN A 158 -2.85 8.95 -1.79
C ASN A 158 -1.59 9.24 -0.96
N GLU A 159 -1.49 10.40 -0.31
CA GLU A 159 -0.42 10.78 0.60
C GLU A 159 -0.97 10.94 2.02
N LEU A 160 -0.47 10.11 2.93
CA LEU A 160 -0.84 10.10 4.34
C LEU A 160 0.26 10.81 5.15
N HIS A 161 -0.05 11.94 5.75
CA HIS A 161 0.84 12.63 6.68
C HIS A 161 0.49 12.27 8.12
N ILE A 162 1.48 11.91 8.92
CA ILE A 162 1.29 11.56 10.33
C ILE A 162 2.43 12.12 11.18
N PRO A 163 2.15 12.60 12.40
CA PRO A 163 3.19 13.01 13.31
C PRO A 163 3.87 11.81 13.97
N ALA A 164 5.20 11.86 14.09
CA ALA A 164 6.00 10.85 14.77
C ALA A 164 5.61 10.73 16.26
N GLY A 165 5.63 9.51 16.77
CA GLY A 165 5.34 9.19 18.18
C GLY A 165 3.87 9.34 18.58
N VAL A 166 2.98 9.78 17.68
CA VAL A 166 1.55 9.97 17.98
C VAL A 166 0.77 8.73 17.55
N PRO A 167 -0.04 8.13 18.45
CA PRO A 167 -0.93 7.05 18.05
C PRO A 167 -1.98 7.53 17.05
N VAL A 168 -2.13 6.79 15.96
CA VAL A 168 -3.12 7.04 14.92
C VAL A 168 -4.09 5.86 14.85
N TRP A 169 -5.37 6.17 14.86
CA TRP A 169 -6.45 5.22 14.69
C TRP A 169 -7.09 5.39 13.33
N LEU A 170 -6.91 4.40 12.47
CA LEU A 170 -7.47 4.37 11.14
C LEU A 170 -8.84 3.68 11.16
N THR A 171 -9.85 4.34 10.58
CA THR A 171 -11.15 3.76 10.27
C THR A 171 -11.19 3.43 8.79
N LEU A 172 -11.23 2.15 8.44
CA LEU A 172 -11.10 1.66 7.07
C LEU A 172 -12.46 1.39 6.46
N LYS A 173 -12.74 2.03 5.34
CA LYS A 173 -14.00 1.89 4.57
C LYS A 173 -13.70 1.65 3.09
N SER A 174 -14.64 1.08 2.38
CA SER A 174 -14.65 1.02 0.91
C SER A 174 -15.88 1.72 0.35
N ASP A 175 -15.75 2.29 -0.84
CA ASP A 175 -16.83 2.97 -1.55
C ASP A 175 -17.47 2.07 -2.62
N ASN A 176 -16.87 0.93 -2.99
CA ASN A 176 -17.37 0.09 -4.08
C ASN A 176 -16.98 -1.38 -4.02
N VAL A 177 -15.68 -1.71 -4.02
CA VAL A 177 -15.19 -3.09 -4.00
C VAL A 177 -14.21 -3.28 -2.84
N ASN A 178 -13.90 -4.52 -2.50
CA ASN A 178 -12.94 -4.78 -1.44
C ASN A 178 -11.53 -4.34 -1.86
N HIS A 179 -10.85 -3.68 -0.93
CA HIS A 179 -9.44 -3.30 -0.99
C HIS A 179 -8.75 -3.77 0.29
N SER A 180 -7.44 -3.60 0.38
CA SER A 180 -6.71 -3.84 1.62
C SER A 180 -5.60 -2.82 1.79
N PHE A 181 -5.61 -2.10 2.89
CA PHE A 181 -4.67 -1.02 3.19
C PHE A 181 -3.41 -1.57 3.85
N TRP A 182 -2.24 -1.15 3.36
CA TRP A 182 -0.97 -1.65 3.85
C TRP A 182 0.18 -0.70 3.57
N ILE A 183 0.92 -0.34 4.63
CA ILE A 183 2.21 0.35 4.59
C ILE A 183 3.17 -0.50 5.43
N PRO A 184 3.96 -1.40 4.83
CA PRO A 184 4.66 -2.48 5.52
C PRO A 184 5.59 -2.04 6.65
N GLN A 185 6.22 -0.89 6.52
CA GLN A 185 7.14 -0.37 7.52
C GLN A 185 6.44 0.26 8.74
N LEU A 186 5.13 0.52 8.67
CA LEU A 186 4.35 1.12 9.79
C LEU A 186 3.39 0.14 10.45
N MET A 187 2.81 -0.78 9.69
CA MET A 187 1.70 -1.62 10.16
C MET A 187 1.50 -2.87 9.33
N GLY A 188 0.72 -3.83 9.87
CA GLY A 188 0.19 -4.96 9.12
C GLY A 188 -0.88 -4.55 8.10
N THR A 189 -1.37 -5.50 7.34
CA THR A 189 -2.44 -5.31 6.35
C THR A 189 -3.82 -5.45 6.97
N LYS A 190 -4.78 -4.65 6.50
CA LYS A 190 -6.19 -4.75 6.91
C LYS A 190 -7.12 -4.37 5.76
N ASP A 191 -8.21 -5.15 5.60
CA ASP A 191 -9.14 -4.98 4.50
C ASP A 191 -10.06 -3.77 4.68
N ASN A 192 -10.31 -3.07 3.58
CA ASN A 192 -11.38 -2.11 3.40
C ASN A 192 -12.51 -2.84 2.67
N ILE A 193 -13.59 -3.16 3.37
CA ILE A 193 -14.70 -3.98 2.88
C ILE A 193 -15.91 -3.08 2.66
N ASP A 194 -16.55 -3.22 1.50
CA ASP A 194 -17.79 -2.49 1.23
C ASP A 194 -18.89 -2.87 2.22
N GLY A 195 -19.57 -1.87 2.76
CA GLY A 195 -20.61 -2.05 3.77
C GLY A 195 -20.13 -2.46 5.16
N HIS A 196 -18.80 -2.61 5.37
CA HIS A 196 -18.21 -2.97 6.67
C HIS A 196 -17.11 -2.01 7.09
N VAL A 197 -17.00 -1.72 8.39
CA VAL A 197 -15.98 -0.85 8.95
C VAL A 197 -14.95 -1.68 9.69
N ASN A 198 -13.71 -1.64 9.23
CA ASN A 198 -12.56 -2.16 9.93
C ASN A 198 -11.77 -1.03 10.60
N THR A 199 -10.92 -1.38 11.54
CA THR A 199 -10.03 -0.42 12.22
C THR A 199 -8.61 -0.96 12.30
N LEU A 200 -7.65 -0.04 12.30
CA LEU A 200 -6.24 -0.36 12.35
C LEU A 200 -5.50 0.72 13.13
N GLN A 201 -4.61 0.30 14.03
CA GLN A 201 -3.73 1.20 14.75
C GLN A 201 -2.40 1.34 14.02
N LEU A 202 -1.80 2.52 14.05
CA LEU A 202 -0.41 2.72 13.70
C LEU A 202 0.25 3.75 14.63
N ILE A 203 1.55 3.59 14.85
CA ILE A 203 2.38 4.52 15.61
C ILE A 203 3.74 4.51 14.93
N ALA A 204 4.11 5.62 14.30
CA ALA A 204 5.45 5.79 13.72
C ALA A 204 6.46 6.09 14.82
N ASP A 205 7.69 5.66 14.64
CA ASP A 205 8.78 5.91 15.60
C ASP A 205 9.14 7.40 15.63
N GLU A 206 9.54 7.89 16.82
CA GLU A 206 9.93 9.29 17.01
C GLU A 206 11.18 9.66 16.21
N GLU A 207 12.09 8.70 16.04
CA GLU A 207 13.32 8.85 15.27
C GLU A 207 13.07 9.15 13.80
N MET A 208 11.90 8.77 13.27
CA MET A 208 11.51 9.09 11.90
C MET A 208 11.38 10.60 11.66
N ALA A 209 11.01 11.37 12.69
CA ALA A 209 10.92 12.84 12.59
C ALA A 209 12.29 13.51 12.49
N THR A 210 13.32 12.94 13.11
CA THR A 210 14.69 13.47 13.08
C THR A 210 15.44 13.11 11.80
N ALA A 211 15.06 11.99 11.18
CA ALA A 211 15.51 11.62 9.84
C ALA A 211 14.84 12.46 8.74
N ALA A 212 13.94 13.36 9.09
CA ALA A 212 13.18 14.23 8.17
C ALA A 212 14.01 15.32 7.46
N GLU A 213 15.31 15.47 7.75
CA GLU A 213 16.24 16.13 6.84
C GLU A 213 16.42 15.35 5.53
N VAL A 214 16.08 14.06 5.52
CA VAL A 214 15.95 13.23 4.32
C VAL A 214 14.47 12.96 4.13
N ASP A 215 13.86 13.57 3.14
CA ASP A 215 12.44 13.47 2.75
C ASP A 215 12.03 12.00 2.48
N GLN A 216 11.92 11.23 3.56
CA GLN A 216 11.73 9.79 3.51
C GLN A 216 10.23 9.45 3.46
N TRP A 217 9.76 9.16 2.26
CA TRP A 217 8.43 8.63 2.05
C TRP A 217 8.41 7.12 2.19
N LEU A 218 7.46 6.62 2.97
CA LEU A 218 7.18 5.19 3.10
C LEU A 218 6.16 4.76 2.06
N GLY A 219 6.47 3.70 1.33
CA GLY A 219 5.59 3.15 0.32
C GLY A 219 4.60 2.15 0.87
N GLY A 220 3.41 2.11 0.26
CA GLY A 220 2.38 1.11 0.51
C GLY A 220 1.56 0.83 -0.75
N GLN A 221 0.68 -0.15 -0.67
CA GLN A 221 -0.15 -0.56 -1.81
C GLN A 221 -1.41 -1.30 -1.38
N CYS A 222 -2.38 -1.38 -2.28
CA CYS A 222 -3.52 -2.25 -2.12
C CYS A 222 -3.09 -3.72 -2.15
N LYS A 223 -3.60 -4.53 -1.19
CA LYS A 223 -3.26 -5.97 -1.08
C LYS A 223 -4.39 -6.89 -1.49
N GLN A 224 -5.59 -6.37 -1.73
CA GLN A 224 -6.75 -7.13 -2.19
C GLN A 224 -7.09 -6.75 -3.62
N TYR A 225 -7.22 -7.73 -4.51
CA TYR A 225 -7.56 -7.47 -5.91
C TYR A 225 -8.86 -6.67 -6.03
N CYS A 226 -8.78 -5.50 -6.65
CA CYS A 226 -9.86 -4.52 -6.74
C CYS A 226 -10.16 -4.08 -8.18
N GLY A 227 -9.70 -4.81 -9.17
CA GLY A 227 -9.94 -4.52 -10.59
C GLY A 227 -8.67 -4.20 -11.37
N LEU A 228 -8.84 -3.58 -12.56
CA LEU A 228 -7.79 -3.46 -13.58
C LEU A 228 -6.53 -2.72 -13.11
N SER A 229 -6.68 -1.61 -12.38
CA SER A 229 -5.53 -0.84 -11.88
C SER A 229 -5.15 -1.20 -10.44
N HIS A 230 -5.43 -2.44 -10.00
CA HIS A 230 -5.04 -2.92 -8.68
C HIS A 230 -3.54 -2.77 -8.41
N ALA A 231 -2.70 -3.08 -9.39
CA ALA A 231 -1.24 -2.99 -9.25
C ALA A 231 -0.73 -1.54 -9.12
N ASP A 232 -1.51 -0.57 -9.60
CA ASP A 232 -1.18 0.85 -9.59
C ASP A 232 -1.82 1.59 -8.40
N MET A 233 -2.68 0.92 -7.62
CA MET A 233 -3.30 1.49 -6.43
C MET A 233 -2.32 1.50 -5.25
N ARG A 234 -1.45 2.50 -5.25
CA ARG A 234 -0.40 2.70 -4.26
C ARG A 234 -0.77 3.80 -3.27
N VAL A 235 -0.01 3.87 -2.18
CA VAL A 235 -0.09 4.89 -1.15
C VAL A 235 1.30 5.28 -0.71
N ARG A 236 1.47 6.53 -0.28
CA ARG A 236 2.69 7.01 0.36
C ARG A 236 2.34 7.56 1.74
N ALA A 237 3.23 7.35 2.69
CA ALA A 237 3.12 7.97 4.00
C ALA A 237 4.36 8.81 4.29
N LYS A 238 4.15 9.97 4.87
CA LYS A 238 5.19 10.83 5.41
C LYS A 238 5.04 10.91 6.92
N VAL A 239 6.14 10.67 7.60
CA VAL A 239 6.22 10.82 9.05
C VAL A 239 6.88 12.16 9.33
N ASP A 240 6.12 13.10 9.86
CA ASP A 240 6.56 14.47 10.13
C ASP A 240 6.86 14.68 11.62
N SER A 241 7.69 15.67 11.98
CA SER A 241 7.67 16.17 13.34
C SER A 241 6.29 16.79 13.66
N LYS A 242 5.95 16.92 14.93
CA LYS A 242 4.65 17.49 15.32
C LYS A 242 4.46 18.92 14.77
N GLU A 243 5.54 19.70 14.75
CA GLU A 243 5.55 21.08 14.24
C GLU A 243 5.39 21.13 12.71
N VAL A 244 6.05 20.22 11.97
CA VAL A 244 5.93 20.13 10.51
C VAL A 244 4.53 19.64 10.14
N PHE A 245 4.01 18.62 10.84
CA PHE A 245 2.65 18.15 10.65
C PHE A 245 1.61 19.26 10.89
N ALA A 246 1.75 20.03 11.97
CA ALA A 246 0.82 21.12 12.26
C ALA A 246 0.80 22.18 11.15
N LYS A 247 1.97 22.58 10.66
CA LYS A 247 2.09 23.53 9.55
C LYS A 247 1.47 22.98 8.26
N TRP A 248 1.76 21.71 7.95
CA TRP A 248 1.16 21.02 6.80
C TRP A 248 -0.36 20.99 6.94
N TYR A 249 -0.89 20.63 8.12
CA TYR A 249 -2.32 20.57 8.36
C TYR A 249 -3.01 21.92 8.14
N GLU A 250 -2.41 22.98 8.67
CA GLU A 250 -2.92 24.34 8.49
C GLU A 250 -2.89 24.78 7.01
N SER A 251 -1.83 24.46 6.27
CA SER A 251 -1.76 24.76 4.84
C SER A 251 -2.86 24.07 4.03
N GLN A 252 -3.27 22.85 4.44
CA GLN A 252 -4.34 22.11 3.77
C GLN A 252 -5.75 22.70 4.00
N LEU A 253 -5.90 23.63 4.96
CA LEU A 253 -7.16 24.32 5.24
C LEU A 253 -7.35 25.58 4.40
N GLU A 254 -6.34 26.00 3.66
CA GLU A 254 -6.39 27.24 2.86
C GLU A 254 -7.08 27.00 1.51
N PRO A 255 -8.17 27.73 1.20
CA PRO A 255 -8.83 27.62 -0.10
C PRO A 255 -8.05 28.36 -1.19
N TRP A 256 -8.36 28.05 -2.44
CA TRP A 256 -7.92 28.87 -3.57
C TRP A 256 -8.50 30.29 -3.50
N THR A 257 -7.77 31.25 -4.01
CA THR A 257 -8.24 32.63 -4.14
C THR A 257 -9.35 32.73 -5.20
N ALA A 258 -10.16 33.78 -5.11
CA ALA A 258 -11.22 34.02 -6.11
C ALA A 258 -10.67 34.15 -7.54
N ALA A 259 -9.44 34.67 -7.72
CA ALA A 259 -8.79 34.76 -9.02
C ALA A 259 -8.41 33.39 -9.57
N GLU A 260 -7.86 32.52 -8.73
CA GLU A 260 -7.51 31.14 -9.09
C GLU A 260 -8.76 30.34 -9.45
N LEU A 261 -9.80 30.42 -8.64
CA LEU A 261 -11.10 29.80 -8.93
C LEU A 261 -11.69 30.27 -10.26
N GLY A 262 -11.65 31.59 -10.52
CA GLY A 262 -12.12 32.17 -11.78
C GLY A 262 -11.35 31.68 -13.00
N THR A 263 -10.03 31.49 -12.88
CA THR A 263 -9.21 30.92 -13.96
C THR A 263 -9.54 29.46 -14.20
N PHE A 264 -9.64 28.64 -13.14
CA PHE A 264 -9.95 27.22 -13.28
C PHE A 264 -11.35 26.97 -13.83
N LYS A 265 -12.31 27.84 -13.49
CA LYS A 265 -13.68 27.73 -13.96
C LYS A 265 -13.81 27.75 -15.50
N GLN A 266 -12.89 28.37 -16.21
CA GLN A 266 -12.89 28.37 -17.69
C GLN A 266 -12.75 26.95 -18.26
N TRP A 267 -11.91 26.11 -17.62
CA TRP A 267 -11.76 24.72 -18.02
C TRP A 267 -12.86 23.85 -17.43
N ASP A 268 -13.31 24.14 -16.23
CA ASP A 268 -14.35 23.37 -15.56
C ASP A 268 -15.70 23.46 -16.29
N ASP A 269 -16.04 24.63 -16.82
CA ASP A 269 -17.25 24.85 -17.64
C ASP A 269 -17.23 24.02 -18.95
N VAL A 270 -16.05 23.62 -19.43
CA VAL A 270 -15.89 22.82 -20.65
C VAL A 270 -15.74 21.34 -20.35
N TYR A 271 -14.91 20.98 -19.39
CA TYR A 271 -14.50 19.59 -19.13
C TYR A 271 -15.13 18.99 -17.86
N ALA A 272 -15.87 19.80 -17.09
CA ALA A 272 -16.59 19.39 -15.89
C ALA A 272 -15.75 18.64 -14.85
N CYS A 273 -14.52 19.10 -14.61
CA CYS A 273 -13.57 18.50 -13.67
C CYS A 273 -14.16 18.39 -12.26
N SER A 274 -14.88 19.43 -11.81
CA SER A 274 -15.53 19.50 -10.50
C SER A 274 -16.68 18.48 -10.33
N SER A 275 -17.17 17.87 -11.42
CA SER A 275 -18.15 16.79 -11.32
C SER A 275 -17.59 15.51 -10.69
N CYS A 276 -16.27 15.38 -10.67
CA CYS A 276 -15.55 14.24 -10.10
C CYS A 276 -14.56 14.66 -9.00
N HIS A 277 -13.90 15.81 -9.17
CA HIS A 277 -12.87 16.32 -8.25
C HIS A 277 -13.39 17.40 -7.33
N TYR A 278 -13.02 17.31 -6.06
CA TYR A 278 -13.25 18.40 -5.12
C TYR A 278 -12.19 19.49 -5.29
N ILE A 279 -12.65 20.75 -5.28
CA ILE A 279 -11.81 21.94 -5.25
C ILE A 279 -12.47 22.89 -4.26
N GLN A 280 -11.74 23.20 -3.19
CA GLN A 280 -12.25 24.05 -2.11
C GLN A 280 -12.60 25.44 -2.61
N GLY A 281 -13.81 25.89 -2.35
CA GLY A 281 -14.34 27.17 -2.79
C GLY A 281 -15.02 27.16 -4.18
N LEU A 282 -14.82 26.12 -5.01
CA LEU A 282 -15.55 25.94 -6.27
C LEU A 282 -16.78 25.05 -6.08
N VAL A 283 -16.61 23.97 -5.33
CA VAL A 283 -17.70 23.08 -4.95
C VAL A 283 -18.20 23.51 -3.57
N PRO A 284 -19.53 23.63 -3.34
CA PRO A 284 -20.05 23.98 -2.02
C PRO A 284 -19.53 23.03 -0.93
N ASP A 285 -19.20 23.59 0.24
CA ASP A 285 -18.62 22.81 1.35
C ASP A 285 -19.55 21.70 1.87
N ASP A 286 -20.86 21.88 1.74
CA ASP A 286 -21.90 20.89 2.05
C ASP A 286 -21.84 19.67 1.12
N ASP A 287 -21.38 19.85 -0.12
CA ASP A 287 -21.11 18.78 -1.08
C ASP A 287 -19.71 18.15 -0.90
N ALA A 288 -18.80 18.81 -0.20
CA ALA A 288 -17.43 18.37 0.00
C ALA A 288 -17.24 17.39 1.17
N GLY A 289 -18.21 17.29 2.06
CA GLY A 289 -18.07 16.54 3.30
C GLY A 289 -16.99 17.02 4.26
N VAL A 290 -16.52 18.27 4.06
CA VAL A 290 -15.33 18.84 4.73
C VAL A 290 -15.69 19.66 5.96
N GLN A 291 -16.98 19.92 6.22
CA GLN A 291 -17.39 20.59 7.44
C GLN A 291 -17.53 19.65 8.62
N ALA A 292 -17.13 20.10 9.79
CA ALA A 292 -17.30 19.34 11.03
C ALA A 292 -18.77 18.90 11.21
N GLY A 293 -19.04 17.61 11.06
CA GLY A 293 -20.36 17.00 11.23
C GLY A 293 -21.14 16.71 9.94
N SER A 294 -20.68 17.13 8.75
CA SER A 294 -21.32 16.74 7.50
C SER A 294 -20.93 15.33 7.06
N LYS A 295 -21.87 14.61 6.49
CA LYS A 295 -21.62 13.28 5.93
C LYS A 295 -20.66 13.41 4.74
N PRO A 296 -19.68 12.48 4.58
CA PRO A 296 -18.84 12.45 3.38
C PRO A 296 -19.73 12.43 2.14
N VAL A 297 -19.43 13.26 1.16
CA VAL A 297 -20.21 13.27 -0.08
C VAL A 297 -19.98 11.95 -0.83
N PRO A 298 -21.01 11.15 -1.04
CA PRO A 298 -20.89 9.88 -1.77
C PRO A 298 -20.48 10.05 -3.23
N SER A 299 -20.43 11.29 -3.75
CA SER A 299 -20.27 11.58 -5.17
C SER A 299 -18.84 11.87 -5.61
N GLN A 300 -17.88 12.08 -4.71
CA GLN A 300 -16.49 12.32 -5.11
C GLN A 300 -15.84 11.07 -5.71
N ARG A 301 -15.81 11.03 -7.04
CA ARG A 301 -15.20 9.95 -7.80
C ARG A 301 -13.70 10.11 -7.96
N GLY A 302 -13.19 11.34 -7.89
CA GLY A 302 -11.80 11.70 -8.03
C GLY A 302 -11.21 12.35 -6.77
N PRO A 303 -9.88 12.39 -6.63
CA PRO A 303 -9.21 13.00 -5.49
C PRO A 303 -9.45 14.51 -5.42
N ASN A 304 -9.34 15.05 -4.20
CA ASN A 304 -9.29 16.50 -3.97
C ASN A 304 -8.06 17.09 -4.68
N LEU A 305 -8.25 18.12 -5.52
CA LEU A 305 -7.19 18.77 -6.28
C LEU A 305 -6.68 20.08 -5.63
N THR A 306 -7.32 20.58 -4.58
CA THR A 306 -7.03 21.91 -3.99
C THR A 306 -5.54 22.10 -3.69
N HIS A 307 -4.86 21.07 -3.19
CA HIS A 307 -3.45 21.14 -2.81
C HIS A 307 -2.59 20.16 -3.62
N LEU A 308 -2.89 19.98 -4.91
CA LEU A 308 -2.11 19.09 -5.76
C LEU A 308 -0.65 19.57 -5.91
N ALA A 309 -0.42 20.87 -5.92
CA ALA A 309 0.92 21.46 -6.02
C ALA A 309 1.85 21.11 -4.85
N ASP A 310 1.30 20.81 -3.68
CA ASP A 310 2.05 20.45 -2.48
C ASP A 310 2.42 18.96 -2.45
N ARG A 311 1.78 18.14 -3.31
CA ARG A 311 2.00 16.70 -3.36
C ARG A 311 3.29 16.35 -4.09
N LYS A 312 3.80 15.18 -3.76
CA LYS A 312 4.98 14.58 -4.37
C LYS A 312 4.62 13.39 -5.27
N SER A 313 3.33 13.12 -5.43
CA SER A 313 2.83 12.04 -6.27
C SER A 313 1.42 12.30 -6.78
N PHE A 314 1.06 11.67 -7.89
CA PHE A 314 -0.31 11.63 -8.42
C PHE A 314 -0.59 10.28 -9.10
N GLY A 315 -1.76 10.11 -9.68
CA GLY A 315 -2.14 8.87 -10.35
C GLY A 315 -2.05 7.66 -9.43
N SER A 316 -2.67 7.75 -8.23
CA SER A 316 -2.60 6.70 -7.18
C SER A 316 -1.18 6.42 -6.71
N ALA A 317 -0.36 7.46 -6.58
CA ALA A 317 1.06 7.38 -6.25
C ALA A 317 1.90 6.51 -7.23
N THR A 318 1.39 6.25 -8.44
CA THR A 318 2.13 5.59 -9.52
C THR A 318 3.26 6.49 -10.01
N PHE A 319 2.98 7.78 -10.17
CA PHE A 319 3.98 8.81 -10.41
C PHE A 319 4.44 9.39 -9.08
N SER A 320 5.68 9.15 -8.72
CA SER A 320 6.27 9.55 -7.43
C SER A 320 7.64 10.16 -7.64
N TYR A 321 7.85 11.37 -7.14
CA TYR A 321 9.02 12.20 -7.42
C TYR A 321 9.97 12.40 -6.22
N GLY A 322 9.80 11.60 -5.17
CA GLY A 322 10.62 11.73 -3.95
C GLY A 322 10.42 13.09 -3.29
N ILE A 323 11.47 13.90 -3.27
CA ILE A 323 11.45 15.27 -2.75
C ILE A 323 11.13 16.31 -3.84
N GLU A 324 11.23 15.91 -5.10
CA GLU A 324 11.01 16.81 -6.23
C GLU A 324 9.52 17.14 -6.39
N SER A 325 9.23 18.21 -7.08
CA SER A 325 7.86 18.54 -7.49
C SER A 325 7.39 17.61 -8.60
N ILE A 326 6.07 17.45 -8.70
CA ILE A 326 5.44 16.71 -9.82
C ILE A 326 5.93 17.30 -11.16
N ASP A 327 6.34 16.43 -12.07
CA ASP A 327 6.72 16.82 -13.42
C ASP A 327 5.47 17.29 -14.21
N PRO A 328 5.48 18.53 -14.73
CA PRO A 328 4.37 19.07 -15.51
C PRO A 328 4.04 18.22 -16.75
N GLU A 329 5.04 17.61 -17.39
CA GLU A 329 4.84 16.79 -18.57
C GLU A 329 4.07 15.51 -18.25
N ASP A 330 4.45 14.82 -17.17
CA ASP A 330 3.75 13.63 -16.72
C ASP A 330 2.32 13.93 -16.29
N LEU A 331 2.09 15.08 -15.62
CA LEU A 331 0.75 15.50 -15.24
C LEU A 331 -0.08 15.89 -16.47
N THR A 332 0.54 16.52 -17.46
CA THR A 332 -0.09 16.83 -18.76
C THR A 332 -0.57 15.56 -19.46
N GLU A 333 0.30 14.57 -19.59
CA GLU A 333 -0.05 13.28 -20.19
C GLU A 333 -1.17 12.58 -19.42
N TRP A 334 -1.13 12.63 -18.08
CA TRP A 334 -2.20 12.08 -17.25
C TRP A 334 -3.53 12.79 -17.44
N ILE A 335 -3.57 14.11 -17.48
CA ILE A 335 -4.80 14.87 -17.71
C ILE A 335 -5.33 14.58 -19.11
N TRP A 336 -4.45 14.54 -20.12
CA TRP A 336 -4.84 14.32 -21.50
C TRP A 336 -5.31 12.91 -21.78
N ASP A 337 -4.59 11.90 -21.28
CA ASP A 337 -4.85 10.47 -21.54
C ASP A 337 -4.51 9.57 -20.35
N ALA A 338 -5.23 9.74 -19.24
CA ALA A 338 -5.02 8.97 -18.01
C ALA A 338 -5.08 7.45 -18.25
N GLN A 339 -5.85 7.01 -19.24
CA GLN A 339 -6.04 5.58 -19.53
C GLN A 339 -4.79 4.92 -20.13
N LYS A 340 -3.90 5.69 -20.76
CA LYS A 340 -2.61 5.19 -21.25
C LYS A 340 -1.73 4.63 -20.13
N HIS A 341 -1.89 5.13 -18.92
CA HIS A 341 -1.07 4.79 -17.75
C HIS A 341 -1.73 3.77 -16.82
N SER A 342 -2.93 3.30 -17.14
CA SER A 342 -3.62 2.29 -16.32
C SER A 342 -3.23 0.89 -16.79
N ALA A 343 -2.66 0.08 -15.88
CA ALA A 343 -2.23 -1.27 -16.20
C ALA A 343 -3.38 -2.11 -16.77
N GLY A 344 -3.13 -2.76 -17.92
CA GLY A 344 -4.03 -3.72 -18.53
C GLY A 344 -5.16 -3.15 -19.38
N GLN A 345 -5.18 -1.84 -19.64
CA GLN A 345 -6.14 -1.26 -20.59
C GLN A 345 -5.61 -1.33 -22.03
N ASP A 346 -6.45 -1.86 -22.93
CA ASP A 346 -6.27 -1.74 -24.37
C ASP A 346 -6.58 -0.29 -24.76
N ASN A 347 -5.55 0.50 -25.04
CA ASN A 347 -5.62 1.93 -25.38
C ASN A 347 -6.49 2.23 -26.63
N SER A 348 -6.97 1.20 -27.33
CA SER A 348 -7.86 1.34 -28.49
C SER A 348 -9.34 1.39 -28.13
N LYS A 349 -9.71 1.11 -26.87
CA LYS A 349 -11.11 1.07 -26.43
C LYS A 349 -11.37 2.20 -25.42
N PRO A 350 -12.50 2.93 -25.59
CA PRO A 350 -12.93 3.89 -24.57
C PRO A 350 -13.10 3.16 -23.21
N MET A 351 -12.91 3.88 -22.11
CA MET A 351 -13.06 3.38 -20.75
C MET A 351 -14.23 2.39 -20.66
N GLN A 352 -13.92 1.10 -20.52
CA GLN A 352 -14.94 0.08 -20.36
C GLN A 352 -15.55 0.26 -18.98
N CYS A 353 -16.75 0.82 -18.98
CA CYS A 353 -17.61 0.69 -17.83
C CYS A 353 -17.90 -0.82 -17.71
N PRO A 354 -17.61 -1.45 -16.56
CA PRO A 354 -17.97 -2.85 -16.39
C PRO A 354 -19.44 -3.03 -16.64
N GLU A 355 -19.80 -3.87 -17.62
CA GLU A 355 -21.18 -4.33 -17.79
C GLU A 355 -21.53 -5.23 -16.60
N TYR A 356 -22.18 -4.66 -15.60
CA TYR A 356 -22.85 -5.46 -14.60
C TYR A 356 -24.13 -6.05 -15.23
N PRO A 357 -24.37 -7.35 -15.09
CA PRO A 357 -25.52 -8.01 -15.74
C PRO A 357 -26.89 -7.57 -15.20
N ASP A 358 -26.94 -6.71 -14.20
CA ASP A 358 -28.18 -6.19 -13.65
C ASP A 358 -28.42 -4.74 -14.09
N SER A 359 -29.29 -4.59 -15.08
CA SER A 359 -29.55 -3.37 -15.84
C SER A 359 -30.23 -2.22 -15.09
N THR A 360 -30.43 -2.34 -13.79
CA THR A 360 -31.04 -1.30 -12.95
C THR A 360 -30.02 -0.40 -12.25
N ALA A 361 -28.76 -0.80 -12.17
CA ALA A 361 -27.69 0.03 -11.63
C ALA A 361 -27.18 0.99 -12.71
N LYS A 362 -27.28 2.30 -12.48
CA LYS A 362 -26.59 3.30 -13.32
C LYS A 362 -25.10 2.95 -13.33
N ILE A 363 -24.60 2.54 -14.50
CA ILE A 363 -23.21 2.15 -14.71
C ILE A 363 -22.33 3.32 -14.31
N LYS A 364 -21.58 3.17 -13.19
CA LYS A 364 -20.58 4.14 -12.77
C LYS A 364 -19.27 3.76 -13.44
N CYS A 365 -18.86 4.52 -14.43
CA CYS A 365 -17.52 4.41 -14.98
C CYS A 365 -16.49 4.77 -13.90
N VAL A 366 -15.44 3.98 -13.79
CA VAL A 366 -14.41 4.09 -12.75
C VAL A 366 -13.10 4.57 -13.37
N GLY A 367 -12.45 5.54 -12.73
CA GLY A 367 -11.21 6.13 -13.20
C GLY A 367 -11.40 7.45 -13.95
N MET A 368 -10.29 8.15 -14.20
CA MET A 368 -10.27 9.40 -14.96
C MET A 368 -10.46 9.10 -16.46
N PRO A 369 -11.37 9.82 -17.17
CA PRO A 369 -11.56 9.61 -18.61
C PRO A 369 -10.34 10.06 -19.41
N SER A 370 -10.18 9.49 -20.62
CA SER A 370 -9.25 10.04 -21.61
C SER A 370 -9.93 11.18 -22.35
N PHE A 371 -9.50 12.40 -22.09
CA PHE A 371 -10.01 13.58 -22.83
C PHE A 371 -9.52 13.66 -24.26
N LYS A 372 -8.39 13.04 -24.58
CA LYS A 372 -7.86 12.89 -25.94
C LYS A 372 -8.88 12.20 -26.88
N HIS A 373 -9.61 11.23 -26.37
CA HIS A 373 -10.53 10.39 -27.14
C HIS A 373 -12.00 10.75 -26.89
N ASP A 374 -12.31 11.79 -26.11
CA ASP A 374 -13.69 12.23 -25.92
C ASP A 374 -14.25 12.80 -27.22
N LYS A 375 -15.27 12.14 -27.77
CA LYS A 375 -15.90 12.55 -29.03
C LYS A 375 -16.73 13.83 -28.91
N ARG A 376 -17.12 14.21 -27.69
CA ARG A 376 -17.95 15.40 -27.46
C ARG A 376 -17.11 16.65 -27.26
N ASN A 377 -16.05 16.54 -26.43
CA ASN A 377 -15.15 17.64 -26.09
C ASN A 377 -13.70 17.14 -26.05
N PRO A 378 -13.07 16.90 -27.24
CA PRO A 378 -11.69 16.47 -27.25
C PRO A 378 -10.79 17.58 -26.70
N MET A 379 -9.95 17.25 -25.73
CA MET A 379 -8.97 18.17 -25.17
C MET A 379 -7.70 18.14 -26.02
N SER A 380 -7.16 19.30 -26.37
CA SER A 380 -5.83 19.37 -26.96
C SER A 380 -4.76 19.10 -25.90
N ARG A 381 -3.60 18.59 -26.33
CA ARG A 381 -2.47 18.39 -25.42
C ARG A 381 -1.96 19.73 -24.85
N GLU A 382 -2.06 20.80 -25.60
CA GLU A 382 -1.73 22.16 -25.17
C GLU A 382 -2.63 22.61 -24.03
N THR A 383 -3.96 22.43 -24.14
CA THR A 383 -4.91 22.73 -23.07
C THR A 383 -4.63 21.88 -21.82
N ALA A 384 -4.31 20.59 -21.98
CA ALA A 384 -3.94 19.73 -20.85
C ALA A 384 -2.68 20.25 -20.13
N ASN A 385 -1.70 20.74 -20.91
CA ASN A 385 -0.48 21.33 -20.36
C ASN A 385 -0.75 22.64 -19.60
N GLU A 386 -1.63 23.50 -20.11
CA GLU A 386 -2.05 24.71 -19.41
C GLU A 386 -2.70 24.39 -18.06
N ILE A 387 -3.59 23.40 -18.03
CA ILE A 387 -4.23 22.92 -16.80
C ILE A 387 -3.20 22.34 -15.83
N ALA A 388 -2.26 21.52 -16.31
CA ALA A 388 -1.22 20.94 -15.48
C ALA A 388 -0.34 22.00 -14.83
N ILE A 389 0.17 22.95 -15.62
CA ILE A 389 0.98 24.06 -15.13
C ILE A 389 0.20 24.90 -14.11
N PHE A 390 -1.07 25.17 -14.38
CA PHE A 390 -1.93 25.89 -13.47
C PHE A 390 -2.07 25.16 -12.13
N LEU A 391 -2.42 23.87 -12.13
CA LEU A 391 -2.60 23.05 -10.92
C LEU A 391 -1.31 22.92 -10.09
N LEU A 392 -0.14 22.95 -10.73
CA LEU A 392 1.15 22.86 -10.06
C LEU A 392 1.68 24.20 -9.54
N ASN A 393 1.08 25.31 -9.93
CA ASN A 393 1.47 26.65 -9.47
C ASN A 393 0.52 27.26 -8.43
N ILE A 394 -0.69 26.69 -8.32
CA ILE A 394 -1.66 27.13 -7.33
C ILE A 394 -1.22 26.74 -5.92
N GLY A 395 -1.41 27.69 -4.99
CA GLY A 395 -1.14 27.45 -3.57
C GLY A 395 0.33 27.40 -3.19
N LYS A 396 1.27 27.47 -4.14
CA LYS A 396 2.69 27.62 -3.81
C LYS A 396 2.90 28.98 -3.16
N LYS A 397 2.80 29.03 -1.83
CA LYS A 397 3.34 30.15 -1.07
C LYS A 397 4.85 29.96 -1.00
N ALA A 398 5.57 30.95 -1.56
CA ALA A 398 7.03 31.05 -1.55
C ALA A 398 7.61 30.95 -0.14
#